data_347858a4db73c4b926d48e408a0518f0
#
_entry.id   347858a4db73c4b926d48e408a0518f0
#
_cell.length_a   1.000
_cell.length_b   1.000
_cell.length_c   1.000
_cell.angle_alpha   90.00
_cell.angle_beta   90.00
_cell.angle_gamma   90.00
#
_symmetry.space_group_name_H-M   'P 1'
#
loop_
_entity.id
_entity.type
_entity.pdbx_description
1 polymer ?
#
loop_
_entity_poly.entity_id
_entity_poly.type
_entity_poly.pdbx_seq_one_letter_code
_entity_poly.pdbx_strand_id
1 'polypeptide(L)'
;SLIFNFLGIIFSTLVCKKIRNDNSYLLVLALLSLNIFLIRYAQEMRPYSFIFFLCSINLYIFCKIENTKEFSNFNLHYFIIFVFFQILMIISHPFCLIMFFSFAVYIGGNFLKDKRINKTLITSIFFISIFALIYLFVLIKNLETFPDWINKPDIKFYTNFYFSKFFGSRIMGLIHLLSLILLSWIFFKGIIKKNFIVLVFYIIIFLSYFLPITYGYIFRPIIFPRYIIFVLIPIIILLAVLSFEIKNKSIKKLFITFLIVINFANHFTESTFKQLYEERPFFKPNFREMSQIIETSQVR
;
A
#
# COMPACT_ATOMS: atom_id res chain seq x y z
N SER A 1 -3.01 1.88 16.76
CA SER A 1 -3.21 1.35 15.37
C SER A 1 -4.43 1.95 14.70
N LEU A 2 -5.59 2.06 15.39
CA LEU A 2 -6.84 2.57 14.81
C LEU A 2 -6.69 3.99 14.22
N ILE A 3 -6.09 4.92 14.96
CA ILE A 3 -5.88 6.32 14.52
C ILE A 3 -5.04 6.35 13.24
N PHE A 4 -3.95 5.61 13.17
CA PHE A 4 -3.09 5.56 11.98
C PHE A 4 -3.79 4.93 10.78
N ASN A 5 -4.61 3.90 11.01
CA ASN A 5 -5.40 3.31 9.94
C ASN A 5 -6.40 4.33 9.36
N PHE A 6 -7.11 5.04 10.22
CA PHE A 6 -8.05 6.09 9.83
C PHE A 6 -7.35 7.22 9.06
N LEU A 7 -6.23 7.73 9.56
CA LEU A 7 -5.41 8.73 8.86
C LEU A 7 -4.92 8.22 7.51
N GLY A 8 -4.47 6.96 7.42
CA GLY A 8 -4.07 6.34 6.17
C GLY A 8 -5.20 6.30 5.13
N ILE A 9 -6.42 5.98 5.54
CA ILE A 9 -7.61 6.02 4.69
C ILE A 9 -7.89 7.44 4.20
N ILE A 10 -7.82 8.44 5.09
CA ILE A 10 -8.02 9.85 4.72
C ILE A 10 -6.98 10.28 3.69
N PHE A 11 -5.68 10.06 3.93
CA PHE A 11 -4.64 10.48 3.00
C PHE A 11 -4.74 9.75 1.67
N SER A 12 -5.07 8.45 1.64
CA SER A 12 -5.33 7.71 0.39
C SER A 12 -6.50 8.31 -0.40
N THR A 13 -7.56 8.72 0.30
CA THR A 13 -8.72 9.40 -0.29
C THR A 13 -8.33 10.75 -0.89
N LEU A 14 -7.51 11.53 -0.17
CA LEU A 14 -6.98 12.81 -0.63
C LEU A 14 -6.04 12.65 -1.84
N VAL A 15 -5.25 11.57 -1.91
CA VAL A 15 -4.46 11.22 -3.11
C VAL A 15 -5.37 11.07 -4.31
N CYS A 16 -6.44 10.28 -4.20
CA CYS A 16 -7.39 10.08 -5.30
C CYS A 16 -8.03 11.41 -5.73
N LYS A 17 -8.48 12.24 -4.78
CA LYS A 17 -9.04 13.56 -5.04
C LYS A 17 -8.05 14.49 -5.75
N LYS A 18 -6.74 14.38 -5.44
CA LYS A 18 -5.70 15.19 -6.08
C LYS A 18 -5.41 14.75 -7.52
N ILE A 19 -5.55 13.46 -7.80
CA ILE A 19 -5.35 12.90 -9.15
C ILE A 19 -6.54 13.17 -10.04
N ARG A 20 -7.74 13.07 -9.47
CA ARG A 20 -8.99 13.20 -10.19
C ARG A 20 -9.99 14.00 -9.36
N ASN A 21 -10.38 15.15 -9.88
CA ASN A 21 -11.32 16.06 -9.21
C ASN A 21 -12.78 15.67 -9.50
N ASP A 22 -13.16 14.43 -9.18
CA ASP A 22 -14.52 13.91 -9.26
C ASP A 22 -14.82 13.03 -8.03
N ASN A 23 -15.98 12.39 -7.98
CA ASN A 23 -16.42 11.59 -6.84
C ASN A 23 -15.71 10.23 -6.69
N SER A 24 -14.67 9.92 -7.49
CA SER A 24 -13.89 8.68 -7.35
C SER A 24 -13.24 8.50 -5.97
N TYR A 25 -12.92 9.61 -5.30
CA TYR A 25 -12.37 9.60 -3.94
C TYR A 25 -13.35 9.02 -2.92
N LEU A 26 -14.68 9.14 -3.13
CA LEU A 26 -15.68 8.51 -2.26
C LEU A 26 -15.66 6.99 -2.38
N LEU A 27 -15.41 6.47 -3.58
CA LEU A 27 -15.24 5.03 -3.76
C LEU A 27 -13.97 4.52 -3.06
N VAL A 28 -12.87 5.28 -3.12
CA VAL A 28 -11.64 4.94 -2.35
C VAL A 28 -11.95 4.91 -0.86
N LEU A 29 -12.62 5.93 -0.35
CA LEU A 29 -13.02 5.99 1.07
C LEU A 29 -13.85 4.77 1.46
N ALA A 30 -14.89 4.44 0.69
CA ALA A 30 -15.77 3.31 0.97
C ALA A 30 -15.00 1.97 0.94
N LEU A 31 -14.22 1.70 -0.11
CA LEU A 31 -13.52 0.43 -0.28
C LEU A 31 -12.42 0.23 0.77
N LEU A 32 -11.67 1.28 1.15
CA LEU A 32 -10.65 1.16 2.19
C LEU A 32 -11.30 1.02 3.59
N SER A 33 -12.40 1.72 3.86
CA SER A 33 -13.11 1.60 5.14
C SER A 33 -13.75 0.23 5.33
N LEU A 34 -14.19 -0.42 4.24
CA LEU A 34 -14.75 -1.78 4.25
C LEU A 34 -13.67 -2.87 4.09
N ASN A 35 -12.39 -2.50 3.99
CA ASN A 35 -11.36 -3.49 3.75
C ASN A 35 -11.03 -4.30 5.00
N ILE A 36 -11.31 -5.60 4.96
CA ILE A 36 -11.15 -6.54 6.07
C ILE A 36 -9.71 -6.60 6.58
N PHE A 37 -8.73 -6.55 5.67
CA PHE A 37 -7.32 -6.59 6.03
C PHE A 37 -6.90 -5.37 6.84
N LEU A 38 -7.35 -4.17 6.43
CA LEU A 38 -7.10 -2.93 7.17
C LEU A 38 -7.79 -2.93 8.53
N ILE A 39 -9.05 -3.36 8.60
CA ILE A 39 -9.80 -3.47 9.86
C ILE A 39 -9.08 -4.41 10.83
N ARG A 40 -8.62 -5.56 10.35
CA ARG A 40 -7.86 -6.51 11.16
C ARG A 40 -6.59 -5.89 11.75
N TYR A 41 -5.78 -5.20 10.91
CA TYR A 41 -4.54 -4.59 11.39
C TYR A 41 -4.76 -3.32 12.21
N ALA A 42 -5.92 -2.67 12.11
CA ALA A 42 -6.31 -1.59 13.01
C ALA A 42 -6.48 -2.06 14.45
N GLN A 43 -6.88 -3.33 14.65
CA GLN A 43 -7.07 -3.97 15.97
C GLN A 43 -5.77 -4.56 16.55
N GLU A 44 -4.71 -4.70 15.74
CA GLU A 44 -3.43 -5.26 16.20
C GLU A 44 -2.48 -4.15 16.67
N MET A 45 -1.83 -4.35 17.82
CA MET A 45 -0.74 -3.46 18.30
C MET A 45 0.57 -3.75 17.54
N ARG A 46 0.54 -3.53 16.23
CA ARG A 46 1.67 -3.77 15.32
C ARG A 46 1.89 -2.56 14.42
N PRO A 47 3.09 -2.37 13.85
CA PRO A 47 3.42 -1.16 13.08
C PRO A 47 2.70 -1.05 11.73
N TYR A 48 1.93 -2.06 11.28
CA TYR A 48 1.38 -2.10 9.92
C TYR A 48 0.38 -0.99 9.60
N SER A 49 -0.47 -0.60 10.56
CA SER A 49 -1.35 0.57 10.38
C SER A 49 -0.56 1.87 10.29
N PHE A 50 0.54 1.98 11.02
CA PHE A 50 1.45 3.11 10.93
C PHE A 50 2.18 3.17 9.59
N ILE A 51 2.65 2.02 9.08
CA ILE A 51 3.25 1.89 7.76
C ILE A 51 2.24 2.31 6.67
N PHE A 52 1.00 1.81 6.75
CA PHE A 52 -0.06 2.19 5.83
C PHE A 52 -0.31 3.71 5.82
N PHE A 53 -0.36 4.35 6.99
CA PHE A 53 -0.45 5.81 7.12
C PHE A 53 0.75 6.52 6.50
N LEU A 54 1.98 6.11 6.83
CA LEU A 54 3.19 6.73 6.32
C LEU A 54 3.28 6.63 4.79
N CYS A 55 2.93 5.49 4.22
CA CYS A 55 2.89 5.32 2.77
C CYS A 55 1.81 6.20 2.12
N SER A 56 0.63 6.33 2.76
CA SER A 56 -0.47 7.17 2.26
C SER A 56 -0.10 8.66 2.25
N ILE A 57 0.47 9.16 3.35
CA ILE A 57 0.88 10.58 3.44
C ILE A 57 2.05 10.89 2.49
N ASN A 58 3.03 9.99 2.36
CA ASN A 58 4.12 10.16 1.41
C ASN A 58 3.62 10.25 -0.03
N LEU A 59 2.69 9.37 -0.40
CA LEU A 59 2.07 9.40 -1.72
C LEU A 59 1.26 10.69 -1.94
N TYR A 60 0.56 11.17 -0.91
CA TYR A 60 -0.15 12.45 -0.98
C TYR A 60 0.79 13.63 -1.20
N ILE A 61 1.89 13.71 -0.43
CA ILE A 61 2.88 14.79 -0.55
C ILE A 61 3.54 14.71 -1.94
N PHE A 62 3.92 13.50 -2.39
CA PHE A 62 4.48 13.28 -3.73
C PHE A 62 3.54 13.81 -4.82
N CYS A 63 2.26 13.41 -4.81
CA CYS A 63 1.27 13.88 -5.77
C CYS A 63 1.03 15.40 -5.67
N LYS A 64 1.15 15.97 -4.48
CA LYS A 64 1.01 17.42 -4.27
C LYS A 64 2.17 18.19 -4.90
N ILE A 65 3.41 17.72 -4.73
CA ILE A 65 4.60 18.34 -5.31
C ILE A 65 4.58 18.19 -6.84
N GLU A 66 4.27 17.00 -7.34
CA GLU A 66 4.26 16.73 -8.79
C GLU A 66 3.18 17.53 -9.53
N ASN A 67 2.05 17.83 -8.88
CA ASN A 67 0.99 18.64 -9.45
C ASN A 67 1.21 20.16 -9.30
N THR A 68 2.32 20.63 -8.73
CA THR A 68 2.62 22.06 -8.70
C THR A 68 3.00 22.53 -10.09
N LYS A 69 2.50 23.72 -10.50
CA LYS A 69 2.80 24.31 -11.82
C LYS A 69 4.23 24.84 -11.91
N GLU A 70 4.88 25.05 -10.79
CA GLU A 70 6.24 25.62 -10.68
C GLU A 70 7.30 24.53 -10.60
N PHE A 71 7.51 23.80 -11.70
CA PHE A 71 8.53 22.75 -11.76
C PHE A 71 9.95 23.27 -11.56
N SER A 72 10.23 24.52 -11.91
CA SER A 72 11.58 25.12 -11.87
C SER A 72 11.98 25.61 -10.48
N ASN A 73 11.04 25.86 -9.57
CA ASN A 73 11.29 26.44 -8.28
C ASN A 73 11.46 25.36 -7.21
N PHE A 74 12.56 25.45 -6.46
CA PHE A 74 12.76 24.60 -5.28
C PHE A 74 11.90 25.11 -4.12
N ASN A 75 11.12 24.24 -3.52
CA ASN A 75 10.28 24.55 -2.36
C ASN A 75 10.82 23.83 -1.11
N LEU A 76 11.47 24.60 -0.24
CA LEU A 76 12.10 24.08 0.97
C LEU A 76 11.10 23.43 1.94
N HIS A 77 9.90 23.97 2.07
CA HIS A 77 8.87 23.41 2.96
C HIS A 77 8.45 22.01 2.51
N TYR A 78 8.14 21.84 1.23
CA TYR A 78 7.81 20.51 0.69
C TYR A 78 8.99 19.56 0.71
N PHE A 79 10.20 20.04 0.49
CA PHE A 79 11.41 19.24 0.61
C PHE A 79 11.55 18.67 2.02
N ILE A 80 11.50 19.50 3.05
CA ILE A 80 11.66 19.07 4.45
C ILE A 80 10.58 18.04 4.82
N ILE A 81 9.32 18.34 4.54
CA ILE A 81 8.20 17.44 4.87
C ILE A 81 8.33 16.11 4.14
N PHE A 82 8.63 16.14 2.85
CA PHE A 82 8.74 14.91 2.06
C PHE A 82 9.91 14.04 2.53
N VAL A 83 11.10 14.64 2.74
CA VAL A 83 12.27 13.92 3.24
C VAL A 83 12.02 13.34 4.63
N PHE A 84 11.42 14.12 5.53
CA PHE A 84 11.09 13.65 6.88
C PHE A 84 10.18 12.41 6.87
N PHE A 85 9.05 12.48 6.15
CA PHE A 85 8.12 11.34 6.09
C PHE A 85 8.70 10.15 5.34
N GLN A 86 9.55 10.37 4.33
CA GLN A 86 10.24 9.28 3.62
C GLN A 86 11.23 8.55 4.53
N ILE A 87 12.05 9.27 5.28
CA ILE A 87 12.99 8.67 6.23
C ILE A 87 12.24 7.89 7.30
N LEU A 88 11.21 8.49 7.88
CA LEU A 88 10.38 7.84 8.90
C LEU A 88 9.73 6.55 8.36
N MET A 89 9.26 6.57 7.13
CA MET A 89 8.69 5.42 6.43
C MET A 89 9.73 4.30 6.23
N ILE A 90 10.94 4.63 5.76
CA ILE A 90 12.02 3.66 5.51
C ILE A 90 12.48 3.00 6.82
N ILE A 91 12.65 3.78 7.89
CA ILE A 91 13.05 3.25 9.21
C ILE A 91 11.96 2.32 9.78
N SER A 92 10.68 2.64 9.53
CA SER A 92 9.57 1.86 10.06
C SER A 92 9.48 0.43 9.52
N HIS A 93 9.89 0.20 8.27
CA HIS A 93 9.92 -1.15 7.68
C HIS A 93 10.75 -1.21 6.39
N PRO A 94 11.63 -2.24 6.22
CA PRO A 94 12.48 -2.36 5.03
C PRO A 94 11.72 -2.38 3.70
N PHE A 95 10.53 -2.97 3.64
CA PHE A 95 9.71 -3.01 2.44
C PHE A 95 9.23 -1.62 1.98
N CYS A 96 9.28 -0.62 2.84
CA CYS A 96 8.96 0.75 2.46
C CYS A 96 9.99 1.37 1.49
N LEU A 97 11.19 0.80 1.38
CA LEU A 97 12.14 1.13 0.31
C LEU A 97 11.53 0.95 -1.08
N ILE A 98 10.58 0.03 -1.25
CA ILE A 98 9.87 -0.18 -2.51
C ILE A 98 9.10 1.07 -2.95
N MET A 99 8.45 1.76 -1.99
CA MET A 99 7.78 3.04 -2.27
C MET A 99 8.77 4.09 -2.73
N PHE A 100 9.91 4.22 -2.05
CA PHE A 100 10.98 5.13 -2.44
C PHE A 100 11.51 4.83 -3.85
N PHE A 101 11.84 3.56 -4.14
CA PHE A 101 12.28 3.15 -5.49
C PHE A 101 11.21 3.41 -6.54
N SER A 102 9.93 3.24 -6.21
CA SER A 102 8.83 3.51 -7.13
C SER A 102 8.77 4.99 -7.52
N PHE A 103 8.99 5.89 -6.58
CA PHE A 103 9.07 7.32 -6.87
C PHE A 103 10.30 7.67 -7.71
N ALA A 104 11.45 7.08 -7.41
CA ALA A 104 12.67 7.29 -8.18
C ALA A 104 12.52 6.81 -9.63
N VAL A 105 11.95 5.61 -9.85
CA VAL A 105 11.66 5.07 -11.19
C VAL A 105 10.68 5.96 -11.96
N TYR A 106 9.62 6.44 -11.29
CA TYR A 106 8.66 7.36 -11.91
C TYR A 106 9.33 8.67 -12.34
N ILE A 107 10.14 9.29 -11.49
CA ILE A 107 10.83 10.56 -11.76
C ILE A 107 11.82 10.36 -12.92
N GLY A 108 12.59 9.25 -12.93
CA GLY A 108 13.48 8.91 -14.03
C GLY A 108 12.72 8.73 -15.35
N GLY A 109 11.60 8.02 -15.34
CA GLY A 109 10.75 7.85 -16.52
C GLY A 109 10.14 9.16 -17.02
N ASN A 110 9.70 10.04 -16.13
CA ASN A 110 9.16 11.36 -16.48
C ASN A 110 10.25 12.26 -17.10
N PHE A 111 11.45 12.22 -16.55
CA PHE A 111 12.61 12.94 -17.10
C PHE A 111 12.95 12.50 -18.53
N LEU A 112 12.98 11.19 -18.77
CA LEU A 112 13.28 10.64 -20.11
C LEU A 112 12.19 11.02 -21.13
N LYS A 113 10.92 11.09 -20.70
CA LYS A 113 9.80 11.40 -21.59
C LYS A 113 9.68 12.87 -21.91
N ASP A 114 9.57 13.72 -20.90
CA ASP A 114 9.16 15.13 -21.07
C ASP A 114 10.29 16.12 -20.78
N LYS A 115 11.47 15.63 -20.34
CA LYS A 115 12.62 16.44 -19.86
C LYS A 115 12.24 17.47 -18.78
N ARG A 116 11.06 17.32 -18.18
CA ARG A 116 10.57 18.17 -17.10
C ARG A 116 11.08 17.64 -15.76
N ILE A 117 11.67 18.52 -14.98
CA ILE A 117 12.28 18.18 -13.71
C ILE A 117 11.61 19.00 -12.62
N ASN A 118 10.96 18.34 -11.68
CA ASN A 118 10.59 19.00 -10.43
C ASN A 118 11.82 19.02 -9.51
N LYS A 119 12.42 20.20 -9.36
CA LYS A 119 13.64 20.38 -8.57
C LYS A 119 13.49 19.90 -7.14
N THR A 120 12.35 20.15 -6.51
CA THR A 120 12.08 19.71 -5.13
C THR A 120 12.10 18.17 -5.03
N LEU A 121 11.45 17.46 -5.97
CA LEU A 121 11.43 16.00 -5.95
C LEU A 121 12.81 15.40 -6.22
N ILE A 122 13.55 15.90 -7.23
CA ILE A 122 14.89 15.39 -7.53
C ILE A 122 15.84 15.59 -6.37
N THR A 123 15.87 16.81 -5.79
CA THR A 123 16.72 17.08 -4.62
C THR A 123 16.34 16.17 -3.46
N SER A 124 15.04 15.99 -3.21
CA SER A 124 14.57 15.08 -2.16
C SER A 124 15.01 13.64 -2.40
N ILE A 125 14.83 13.11 -3.62
CA ILE A 125 15.25 11.75 -3.98
C ILE A 125 16.75 11.59 -3.79
N PHE A 126 17.56 12.57 -4.18
CA PHE A 126 19.01 12.53 -3.98
C PHE A 126 19.39 12.38 -2.50
N PHE A 127 18.83 13.22 -1.62
CA PHE A 127 19.11 13.13 -0.17
C PHE A 127 18.61 11.80 0.44
N ILE A 128 17.40 11.37 0.06
CA ILE A 128 16.84 10.10 0.55
C ILE A 128 17.65 8.92 0.02
N SER A 129 18.22 8.98 -1.20
CA SER A 129 19.08 7.93 -1.74
C SER A 129 20.31 7.69 -0.88
N ILE A 130 20.96 8.76 -0.41
CA ILE A 130 22.12 8.64 0.50
C ILE A 130 21.68 7.90 1.78
N PHE A 131 20.58 8.31 2.39
CA PHE A 131 20.04 7.66 3.57
C PHE A 131 19.67 6.19 3.31
N ALA A 132 19.00 5.91 2.19
CA ALA A 132 18.57 4.57 1.80
C ALA A 132 19.77 3.64 1.57
N LEU A 133 20.86 4.12 0.99
CA LEU A 133 22.10 3.34 0.82
C LEU A 133 22.74 2.98 2.17
N ILE A 134 22.82 3.94 3.09
CA ILE A 134 23.33 3.68 4.46
C ILE A 134 22.43 2.64 5.16
N TYR A 135 21.12 2.81 5.08
CA TYR A 135 20.15 1.90 5.67
C TYR A 135 20.24 0.48 5.08
N LEU A 136 20.38 0.37 3.75
CA LEU A 136 20.60 -0.91 3.07
C LEU A 136 21.90 -1.59 3.52
N PHE A 137 22.98 -0.84 3.65
CA PHE A 137 24.25 -1.39 4.15
C PHE A 137 24.09 -1.98 5.54
N VAL A 138 23.41 -1.28 6.45
CA VAL A 138 23.11 -1.78 7.80
C VAL A 138 22.21 -3.02 7.76
N LEU A 139 21.19 -3.02 6.89
CA LEU A 139 20.32 -4.19 6.71
C LEU A 139 21.10 -5.41 6.22
N ILE A 140 21.95 -5.25 5.19
CA ILE A 140 22.75 -6.35 4.63
C ILE A 140 23.66 -6.94 5.70
N LYS A 141 24.30 -6.10 6.52
CA LYS A 141 25.17 -6.55 7.61
C LYS A 141 24.43 -7.38 8.67
N ASN A 142 23.13 -7.13 8.86
CA ASN A 142 22.29 -7.80 9.85
C ASN A 142 21.37 -8.88 9.23
N LEU A 143 21.62 -9.29 7.99
CA LEU A 143 20.76 -10.26 7.28
C LEU A 143 20.67 -11.64 7.95
N GLU A 144 21.66 -12.04 8.73
CA GLU A 144 21.68 -13.32 9.47
C GLU A 144 20.56 -13.45 10.51
N THR A 145 20.03 -12.32 10.98
CA THR A 145 18.96 -12.28 12.00
C THR A 145 17.55 -12.40 11.45
N PHE A 146 17.38 -12.52 10.13
CA PHE A 146 16.05 -12.63 9.54
C PHE A 146 15.44 -14.03 9.72
N PRO A 147 14.13 -14.13 9.98
CA PRO A 147 13.50 -15.40 10.30
C PRO A 147 13.42 -16.36 9.11
N ASP A 148 13.78 -17.62 9.33
CA ASP A 148 13.76 -18.70 8.32
C ASP A 148 12.37 -19.34 8.11
N TRP A 149 11.33 -18.86 8.81
CA TRP A 149 10.00 -19.46 8.78
C TRP A 149 9.17 -19.12 7.52
N ILE A 150 9.65 -18.23 6.65
CA ILE A 150 8.94 -17.86 5.43
C ILE A 150 9.30 -18.86 4.34
N ASN A 151 8.31 -19.64 3.90
CA ASN A 151 8.48 -20.61 2.83
C ASN A 151 8.58 -19.97 1.45
N LYS A 152 9.27 -20.63 0.51
CA LYS A 152 9.29 -20.22 -0.90
C LYS A 152 7.86 -20.19 -1.46
N PRO A 153 7.55 -19.25 -2.38
CA PRO A 153 6.27 -19.22 -3.04
C PRO A 153 5.95 -20.56 -3.71
N ASP A 154 4.81 -21.13 -3.35
CA ASP A 154 4.25 -22.37 -3.90
C ASP A 154 3.08 -22.08 -4.86
N ILE A 155 2.43 -23.13 -5.35
CA ILE A 155 1.23 -23.00 -6.21
C ILE A 155 0.13 -22.19 -5.49
N LYS A 156 -0.02 -22.37 -4.17
CA LYS A 156 -1.03 -21.62 -3.39
C LYS A 156 -0.72 -20.13 -3.35
N PHE A 157 0.56 -19.76 -3.27
CA PHE A 157 0.98 -18.37 -3.40
C PHE A 157 0.55 -17.78 -4.73
N TYR A 158 0.86 -18.45 -5.85
CA TYR A 158 0.52 -17.94 -7.19
C TYR A 158 -0.97 -17.88 -7.46
N THR A 159 -1.76 -18.84 -6.96
CA THR A 159 -3.21 -18.81 -7.11
C THR A 159 -3.90 -17.76 -6.27
N ASN A 160 -3.33 -17.37 -5.16
CA ASN A 160 -3.86 -16.35 -4.26
C ASN A 160 -3.13 -15.01 -4.43
N PHE A 161 -1.85 -15.05 -4.75
CA PHE A 161 -0.94 -13.91 -4.94
C PHE A 161 -1.07 -12.84 -3.86
N TYR A 162 -1.35 -13.26 -2.62
CA TYR A 162 -1.76 -12.45 -1.49
C TYR A 162 -2.97 -11.52 -1.71
N PHE A 163 -3.51 -11.46 -2.92
CA PHE A 163 -4.71 -10.67 -3.20
C PHE A 163 -5.90 -11.14 -2.38
N SER A 164 -6.09 -12.46 -2.26
CA SER A 164 -7.14 -13.02 -1.40
C SER A 164 -6.99 -12.61 0.07
N LYS A 165 -5.76 -12.47 0.55
CA LYS A 165 -5.50 -12.01 1.92
C LYS A 165 -5.91 -10.56 2.13
N PHE A 166 -5.69 -9.71 1.13
CA PHE A 166 -6.07 -8.30 1.20
C PHE A 166 -7.59 -8.08 1.20
N PHE A 167 -8.35 -9.01 0.61
CA PHE A 167 -9.80 -8.89 0.48
C PHE A 167 -10.59 -9.91 1.31
N GLY A 168 -9.93 -10.63 2.21
CA GLY A 168 -10.55 -11.55 3.17
C GLY A 168 -10.92 -12.93 2.61
N SER A 169 -11.18 -13.06 1.32
CA SER A 169 -11.48 -14.33 0.68
C SER A 169 -10.88 -14.44 -0.72
N ARG A 170 -10.72 -15.69 -1.22
CA ARG A 170 -10.20 -15.95 -2.56
C ARG A 170 -11.10 -15.39 -3.65
N ILE A 171 -12.41 -15.53 -3.48
CA ILE A 171 -13.40 -15.03 -4.44
C ILE A 171 -13.32 -13.50 -4.52
N MET A 172 -13.29 -12.82 -3.37
CA MET A 172 -13.16 -11.37 -3.32
C MET A 172 -11.85 -10.88 -3.93
N GLY A 173 -10.74 -11.56 -3.63
CA GLY A 173 -9.45 -11.27 -4.25
C GLY A 173 -9.51 -11.40 -5.77
N LEU A 174 -10.09 -12.46 -6.31
CA LEU A 174 -10.24 -12.68 -7.75
C LEU A 174 -11.12 -11.61 -8.41
N ILE A 175 -12.25 -11.25 -7.80
CA ILE A 175 -13.14 -10.20 -8.33
C ILE A 175 -12.38 -8.87 -8.47
N HIS A 176 -11.65 -8.46 -7.43
CA HIS A 176 -10.90 -7.20 -7.46
C HIS A 176 -9.73 -7.27 -8.45
N LEU A 177 -9.01 -8.39 -8.50
CA LEU A 177 -7.89 -8.60 -9.44
C LEU A 177 -8.37 -8.56 -10.89
N LEU A 178 -9.41 -9.32 -11.22
CA LEU A 178 -9.97 -9.36 -12.58
C LEU A 178 -10.55 -7.99 -12.97
N SER A 179 -11.22 -7.31 -12.04
CA SER A 179 -11.71 -5.94 -12.26
C SER A 179 -10.57 -4.99 -12.56
N LEU A 180 -9.47 -5.04 -11.77
CA LEU A 180 -8.31 -4.20 -11.99
C LEU A 180 -7.64 -4.48 -13.34
N ILE A 181 -7.43 -5.76 -13.68
CA ILE A 181 -6.82 -6.16 -14.95
C ILE A 181 -7.68 -5.71 -16.13
N LEU A 182 -8.99 -6.00 -16.11
CA LEU A 182 -9.90 -5.65 -17.18
C LEU A 182 -10.00 -4.14 -17.39
N LEU A 183 -10.20 -3.37 -16.32
CA LEU A 183 -10.27 -1.91 -16.40
C LEU A 183 -8.94 -1.31 -16.84
N SER A 184 -7.81 -1.86 -16.37
CA SER A 184 -6.48 -1.41 -16.81
C SER A 184 -6.29 -1.70 -18.29
N TRP A 185 -6.63 -2.88 -18.77
CA TRP A 185 -6.54 -3.24 -20.19
C TRP A 185 -7.30 -2.22 -21.07
N ILE A 186 -8.51 -1.86 -20.67
CA ILE A 186 -9.37 -0.97 -21.45
C ILE A 186 -8.90 0.50 -21.38
N PHE A 187 -8.53 0.97 -20.19
CA PHE A 187 -8.35 2.41 -19.94
C PHE A 187 -6.90 2.86 -19.72
N PHE A 188 -5.92 1.96 -19.61
CA PHE A 188 -4.53 2.30 -19.27
C PHE A 188 -3.95 3.43 -20.14
N LYS A 189 -3.99 3.28 -21.47
CA LYS A 189 -3.42 4.28 -22.39
C LYS A 189 -4.10 5.65 -22.24
N GLY A 190 -5.41 5.64 -22.07
CA GLY A 190 -6.20 6.87 -21.92
C GLY A 190 -5.91 7.60 -20.61
N ILE A 191 -5.83 6.87 -19.50
CA ILE A 191 -5.62 7.47 -18.18
C ILE A 191 -4.19 8.00 -18.03
N ILE A 192 -3.19 7.25 -18.49
CA ILE A 192 -1.78 7.68 -18.46
C ILE A 192 -1.55 8.93 -19.32
N LYS A 193 -2.24 9.02 -20.48
CA LYS A 193 -2.17 10.23 -21.32
C LYS A 193 -2.79 11.44 -20.64
N LYS A 194 -3.87 11.26 -19.88
CA LYS A 194 -4.54 12.33 -19.13
C LYS A 194 -3.75 12.75 -17.89
N ASN A 195 -3.23 11.79 -17.17
CA ASN A 195 -2.50 12.02 -15.92
C ASN A 195 -1.39 10.99 -15.72
N PHE A 196 -0.16 11.40 -16.02
CA PHE A 196 1.00 10.53 -15.97
C PHE A 196 1.33 10.04 -14.55
N ILE A 197 0.93 10.78 -13.49
CA ILE A 197 1.13 10.37 -12.10
C ILE A 197 0.49 8.99 -11.81
N VAL A 198 -0.57 8.62 -12.53
CA VAL A 198 -1.21 7.30 -12.36
C VAL A 198 -0.24 6.15 -12.61
N LEU A 199 0.82 6.36 -13.40
CA LEU A 199 1.86 5.36 -13.62
C LEU A 199 2.57 4.94 -12.33
N VAL A 200 2.72 5.85 -11.35
CA VAL A 200 3.38 5.51 -10.07
C VAL A 200 2.66 4.38 -9.34
N PHE A 201 1.32 4.30 -9.45
CA PHE A 201 0.56 3.23 -8.80
C PHE A 201 0.85 1.86 -9.40
N TYR A 202 0.96 1.77 -10.73
CA TYR A 202 1.36 0.54 -11.41
C TYR A 202 2.79 0.13 -11.04
N ILE A 203 3.70 1.11 -10.95
CA ILE A 203 5.09 0.86 -10.53
C ILE A 203 5.13 0.33 -9.10
N ILE A 204 4.39 0.94 -8.16
CA ILE A 204 4.33 0.46 -6.77
C ILE A 204 3.80 -0.97 -6.71
N ILE A 205 2.70 -1.29 -7.39
CA ILE A 205 2.14 -2.64 -7.42
C ILE A 205 3.17 -3.62 -7.99
N PHE A 206 3.73 -3.31 -9.15
CA PHE A 206 4.70 -4.17 -9.81
C PHE A 206 5.93 -4.44 -8.93
N LEU A 207 6.59 -3.40 -8.43
CA LEU A 207 7.81 -3.55 -7.63
C LEU A 207 7.55 -4.23 -6.29
N SER A 208 6.36 -4.05 -5.69
CA SER A 208 6.01 -4.67 -4.42
C SER A 208 5.90 -6.20 -4.48
N TYR A 209 5.64 -6.75 -5.65
CA TYR A 209 5.66 -8.20 -5.89
C TYR A 209 6.97 -8.63 -6.54
N PHE A 210 7.39 -7.95 -7.60
CA PHE A 210 8.55 -8.34 -8.38
C PHE A 210 9.84 -8.40 -7.56
N LEU A 211 10.17 -7.36 -6.81
CA LEU A 211 11.43 -7.32 -6.05
C LEU A 211 11.50 -8.39 -4.95
N PRO A 212 10.49 -8.53 -4.04
CA PRO A 212 10.56 -9.55 -3.00
C PRO A 212 10.48 -10.99 -3.53
N ILE A 213 9.73 -11.22 -4.61
CA ILE A 213 9.66 -12.55 -5.25
C ILE A 213 11.01 -12.91 -5.86
N THR A 214 11.59 -12.02 -6.67
CA THR A 214 12.91 -12.24 -7.29
C THR A 214 13.98 -12.48 -6.25
N TYR A 215 14.01 -11.65 -5.20
CA TYR A 215 14.92 -11.85 -4.07
C TYR A 215 14.69 -13.21 -3.38
N GLY A 216 13.43 -13.60 -3.21
CA GLY A 216 13.05 -14.86 -2.59
C GLY A 216 13.50 -16.10 -3.34
N TYR A 217 13.61 -16.02 -4.68
CA TYR A 217 14.14 -17.12 -5.51
C TYR A 217 15.66 -17.18 -5.51
N ILE A 218 16.33 -16.01 -5.52
CA ILE A 218 17.80 -15.93 -5.61
C ILE A 218 18.47 -16.24 -4.25
N PHE A 219 17.89 -15.70 -3.18
CA PHE A 219 18.46 -15.80 -1.83
C PHE A 219 17.55 -16.60 -0.89
N ARG A 220 16.55 -15.92 -0.30
CA ARG A 220 15.60 -16.52 0.64
C ARG A 220 14.25 -15.82 0.58
N PRO A 221 13.16 -16.53 0.85
CA PRO A 221 11.82 -15.94 0.86
C PRO A 221 11.67 -14.87 1.93
N ILE A 222 11.17 -13.69 1.53
CA ILE A 222 10.96 -12.56 2.43
C ILE A 222 9.55 -11.98 2.33
N ILE A 223 8.77 -12.38 1.30
CA ILE A 223 7.46 -11.77 1.05
C ILE A 223 6.40 -12.31 2.01
N PHE A 224 5.68 -11.40 2.65
CA PHE A 224 4.52 -11.70 3.46
C PHE A 224 3.45 -10.63 3.29
N PRO A 225 2.13 -10.96 3.30
CA PRO A 225 1.06 -10.00 2.97
C PRO A 225 1.13 -8.69 3.77
N ARG A 226 1.35 -8.79 5.07
CA ARG A 226 1.42 -7.60 5.94
C ARG A 226 2.60 -6.68 5.67
N TYR A 227 3.70 -7.17 5.10
CA TYR A 227 4.89 -6.36 4.79
C TYR A 227 4.64 -5.42 3.61
N ILE A 228 3.71 -5.79 2.73
CA ILE A 228 3.30 -5.00 1.57
C ILE A 228 1.88 -4.44 1.70
N ILE A 229 1.40 -4.20 2.95
CA ILE A 229 0.06 -3.66 3.22
C ILE A 229 -0.23 -2.36 2.43
N PHE A 230 0.79 -1.57 2.18
CA PHE A 230 0.68 -0.31 1.45
C PHE A 230 0.27 -0.49 -0.03
N VAL A 231 0.39 -1.69 -0.58
CA VAL A 231 -0.06 -2.00 -1.96
C VAL A 231 -1.58 -1.85 -2.11
N LEU A 232 -2.33 -1.96 -1.02
CA LEU A 232 -3.77 -1.68 -1.03
C LEU A 232 -4.09 -0.26 -1.50
N ILE A 233 -3.24 0.73 -1.19
CA ILE A 233 -3.44 2.12 -1.59
C ILE A 233 -3.55 2.26 -3.11
N PRO A 234 -2.50 1.89 -3.90
CA PRO A 234 -2.56 2.00 -5.35
C PRO A 234 -3.61 1.08 -5.98
N ILE A 235 -3.84 -0.12 -5.45
CA ILE A 235 -4.88 -1.04 -5.96
C ILE A 235 -6.26 -0.39 -5.89
N ILE A 236 -6.64 0.12 -4.72
CA ILE A 236 -7.97 0.71 -4.51
C ILE A 236 -8.11 2.03 -5.26
N ILE A 237 -7.07 2.87 -5.30
CA ILE A 237 -7.10 4.11 -6.07
C ILE A 237 -7.25 3.82 -7.57
N LEU A 238 -6.51 2.85 -8.12
CA LEU A 238 -6.65 2.47 -9.53
C LEU A 238 -8.04 1.93 -9.83
N LEU A 239 -8.58 1.03 -9.01
CA LEU A 239 -9.94 0.54 -9.17
C LEU A 239 -10.95 1.68 -9.21
N ALA A 240 -10.84 2.64 -8.30
CA ALA A 240 -11.75 3.78 -8.26
C ALA A 240 -11.58 4.68 -9.51
N VAL A 241 -10.35 5.10 -9.81
CA VAL A 241 -10.06 6.00 -10.93
C VAL A 241 -10.48 5.39 -12.27
N LEU A 242 -10.17 4.10 -12.49
CA LEU A 242 -10.53 3.39 -13.73
C LEU A 242 -12.04 3.14 -13.84
N SER A 243 -12.73 2.85 -12.73
CA SER A 243 -14.19 2.70 -12.72
C SER A 243 -14.90 3.97 -13.18
N PHE A 244 -14.35 5.13 -12.85
CA PHE A 244 -14.89 6.41 -13.26
C PHE A 244 -14.60 6.76 -14.73
N GLU A 245 -13.72 6.05 -15.43
CA GLU A 245 -13.52 6.15 -16.88
C GLU A 245 -14.63 5.45 -17.69
N ILE A 246 -15.47 4.61 -17.08
CA ILE A 246 -16.61 3.98 -17.74
C ILE A 246 -17.57 5.06 -18.24
N LYS A 247 -17.74 5.13 -19.56
CA LYS A 247 -18.54 6.19 -20.21
C LYS A 247 -20.04 6.03 -19.94
N ASN A 248 -20.55 4.79 -19.99
CA ASN A 248 -21.96 4.52 -19.74
C ASN A 248 -22.29 4.73 -18.26
N LYS A 249 -23.14 5.71 -17.96
CA LYS A 249 -23.50 6.09 -16.59
C LYS A 249 -24.16 4.95 -15.80
N SER A 250 -25.02 4.17 -16.45
CA SER A 250 -25.72 3.04 -15.81
C SER A 250 -24.76 1.91 -15.46
N ILE A 251 -23.89 1.52 -16.40
CA ILE A 251 -22.86 0.50 -16.16
C ILE A 251 -21.90 0.95 -15.06
N LYS A 252 -21.46 2.21 -15.10
CA LYS A 252 -20.62 2.78 -14.05
C LYS A 252 -21.27 2.69 -12.67
N LYS A 253 -22.52 3.16 -12.55
CA LYS A 253 -23.27 3.12 -11.30
C LYS A 253 -23.44 1.69 -10.79
N LEU A 254 -23.83 0.77 -11.68
CA LEU A 254 -23.99 -0.64 -11.35
C LEU A 254 -22.67 -1.26 -10.84
N PHE A 255 -21.56 -1.01 -11.54
CA PHE A 255 -20.25 -1.53 -11.18
C PHE A 255 -19.75 -0.99 -9.84
N ILE A 256 -19.88 0.33 -9.59
CA ILE A 256 -19.51 0.95 -8.33
C ILE A 256 -20.37 0.40 -7.17
N THR A 257 -21.69 0.32 -7.38
CA THR A 257 -22.60 -0.25 -6.38
C THR A 257 -22.26 -1.71 -6.10
N PHE A 258 -22.00 -2.50 -7.14
CA PHE A 258 -21.55 -3.88 -7.02
C PHE A 258 -20.30 -3.99 -6.14
N LEU A 259 -19.24 -3.21 -6.42
CA LEU A 259 -18.02 -3.24 -5.60
C LEU A 259 -18.29 -2.90 -4.12
N ILE A 260 -19.11 -1.90 -3.84
CA ILE A 260 -19.44 -1.52 -2.46
C ILE A 260 -20.23 -2.63 -1.78
N VAL A 261 -21.28 -3.13 -2.43
CA VAL A 261 -22.16 -4.17 -1.87
C VAL A 261 -21.42 -5.46 -1.58
N ILE A 262 -20.56 -5.92 -2.50
CA ILE A 262 -19.81 -7.18 -2.27
C ILE A 262 -18.77 -7.01 -1.14
N ASN A 263 -18.10 -5.86 -1.02
CA ASN A 263 -17.18 -5.61 0.08
C ASN A 263 -17.93 -5.56 1.41
N PHE A 264 -19.10 -4.92 1.46
CA PHE A 264 -19.95 -4.92 2.64
C PHE A 264 -20.46 -6.34 2.98
N ALA A 265 -21.02 -7.06 2.01
CA ALA A 265 -21.51 -8.42 2.19
C ALA A 265 -20.41 -9.40 2.65
N ASN A 266 -19.17 -9.17 2.24
CA ASN A 266 -18.03 -9.99 2.64
C ASN A 266 -17.79 -10.00 4.16
N HIS A 267 -18.21 -8.95 4.90
CA HIS A 267 -18.13 -8.92 6.36
C HIS A 267 -19.01 -9.96 7.05
N PHE A 268 -20.08 -10.39 6.38
CA PHE A 268 -21.04 -11.36 6.90
C PHE A 268 -20.74 -12.80 6.47
N THR A 269 -19.64 -13.04 5.75
CA THR A 269 -19.22 -14.40 5.43
C THR A 269 -18.65 -15.07 6.69
N GLU A 270 -18.89 -16.36 6.85
CA GLU A 270 -18.42 -17.14 8.00
C GLU A 270 -16.90 -17.01 8.20
N SER A 271 -16.11 -17.08 7.11
CA SER A 271 -14.66 -16.96 7.17
C SER A 271 -14.20 -15.59 7.67
N THR A 272 -14.89 -14.54 7.29
CA THR A 272 -14.56 -13.16 7.70
C THR A 272 -15.01 -12.89 9.11
N PHE A 273 -16.23 -13.33 9.45
CA PHE A 273 -16.77 -13.21 10.79
C PHE A 273 -15.83 -13.86 11.81
N LYS A 274 -15.39 -15.09 11.55
CA LYS A 274 -14.39 -15.78 12.36
C LYS A 274 -13.08 -15.01 12.48
N GLN A 275 -12.60 -14.40 11.39
CA GLN A 275 -11.35 -13.65 11.43
C GLN A 275 -11.40 -12.36 12.23
N LEU A 276 -12.54 -11.68 12.27
CA LEU A 276 -12.69 -10.36 12.87
C LEU A 276 -13.29 -10.39 14.28
N TYR A 277 -14.24 -11.30 14.55
CA TYR A 277 -15.12 -11.24 15.71
C TYR A 277 -15.05 -12.45 16.65
N GLU A 278 -14.66 -13.63 16.16
CA GLU A 278 -14.45 -14.76 17.05
C GLU A 278 -13.12 -14.64 17.79
N GLU A 279 -13.09 -15.17 18.99
CA GLU A 279 -11.87 -15.28 19.78
C GLU A 279 -10.78 -15.97 18.96
N ARG A 280 -9.63 -15.34 18.89
CA ARG A 280 -8.50 -15.86 18.13
C ARG A 280 -8.15 -17.23 18.70
N PRO A 281 -8.06 -18.26 17.85
CA PRO A 281 -7.69 -19.57 18.31
C PRO A 281 -6.39 -19.52 19.13
N PHE A 282 -6.28 -20.35 20.12
CA PHE A 282 -5.29 -20.50 21.19
C PHE A 282 -3.80 -20.39 20.80
N PHE A 283 -3.46 -20.18 19.54
CA PHE A 283 -2.08 -20.12 19.05
C PHE A 283 -1.36 -18.78 19.23
N LYS A 284 -2.04 -17.72 19.69
CA LYS A 284 -1.33 -16.50 20.12
C LYS A 284 -1.18 -16.55 21.64
N PRO A 285 0.07 -16.38 22.14
CA PRO A 285 0.29 -16.31 23.59
C PRO A 285 -0.62 -15.26 24.18
N ASN A 286 -1.39 -15.61 25.22
CA ASN A 286 -2.16 -14.68 25.99
C ASN A 286 -1.19 -13.86 26.86
N PHE A 287 -0.66 -12.78 26.30
CA PHE A 287 0.31 -11.93 27.01
C PHE A 287 -0.23 -11.39 28.34
N ARG A 288 -1.54 -11.27 28.48
CA ARG A 288 -2.19 -10.85 29.73
C ARG A 288 -2.07 -11.91 30.83
N GLU A 289 -2.33 -13.16 30.48
CA GLU A 289 -2.16 -14.30 31.36
C GLU A 289 -0.67 -14.54 31.71
N MET A 290 0.21 -14.40 30.70
CA MET A 290 1.65 -14.50 30.94
C MET A 290 2.16 -13.39 31.88
N SER A 291 1.71 -12.14 31.76
CA SER A 291 2.09 -11.08 32.68
C SER A 291 1.60 -11.34 34.10
N GLN A 292 0.37 -11.85 34.26
CA GLN A 292 -0.18 -12.24 35.57
C GLN A 292 0.61 -13.40 36.23
N ILE A 293 1.01 -14.40 35.42
CA ILE A 293 1.84 -15.51 35.90
C ILE A 293 3.22 -14.99 36.33
N ILE A 294 3.83 -14.09 35.59
CA ILE A 294 5.13 -13.49 35.94
C ILE A 294 5.00 -12.66 37.22
N GLU A 295 3.99 -11.82 37.34
CA GLU A 295 3.74 -11.02 38.54
C GLU A 295 3.52 -11.91 39.78
N THR A 296 2.72 -12.98 39.65
CA THR A 296 2.48 -13.93 40.77
C THR A 296 3.69 -14.79 41.09
N SER A 297 4.60 -15.05 40.13
CA SER A 297 5.84 -15.80 40.37
C SER A 297 6.95 -14.98 41.01
N GLN A 298 6.93 -13.64 40.87
CA GLN A 298 7.88 -12.74 41.51
C GLN A 298 7.52 -12.40 42.97
N VAL A 299 6.32 -12.75 43.42
CA VAL A 299 5.85 -12.53 44.81
C VAL A 299 6.09 -13.74 45.71
N ARG A 300 6.73 -14.77 45.21
CA ARG A 300 7.24 -15.92 45.98
C ARG A 300 8.75 -15.90 46.03
#